data_58cc098ceab4e8e35454ce021e1cd189
#
_entry.id   58cc098ceab4e8e35454ce021e1cd189
#
_cell.length_a   1.000
_cell.length_b   1.000
_cell.length_c   1.000
_cell.angle_alpha   90.00
_cell.angle_beta   90.00
_cell.angle_gamma   90.00
#
_symmetry.space_group_name_H-M   'P 1'
#
loop_
_entity.id
_entity.type
_entity.pdbx_description
1 polymer ?
#
loop_
_entity_poly.entity_id
_entity_poly.type
_entity_poly.pdbx_seq_one_letter_code
_entity_poly.pdbx_strand_id
1 'polypeptide(L)'
;MGMAERDDLGREVLHGMYRRAGLAPVDFERFHRDELPRKLAEGTSDAVHWDVAGAAPFSIVLPDERSFSFIARDDRVEVLPGIAQDAETIVEMSEEAWIDFRYEMRTWIGLLYSNALRFRRGSFDTGDRWAPAIRTMYSGRPLYDWRNLDFRDLAGRPLDLHRRFGLEDSREEMSHFLLQTGYLVVKRAFDPALIARLSKELDRVRDEAVPGELTSWWADDGKGGRFPYRLTYLSEKSPEFAALYENPRVVELRDLAKANVVPTPDRIEGILAVLKEFQPGAEVSAFANLPFHNDCGLGGCHITCPCVLVGVQLDAANAGSSQLHMMAGSWGKSFHPFPDAAMRAKLPIIPLVTEPGDATVHIGCGLHAGPGPTGAARRRTIYIQHYS
;
A
#
# COMPACT_ATOMS: atom_id res chain seq x y z
N MET A 1 3.08 2.13 32.85
CA MET A 1 2.19 2.82 31.87
C MET A 1 1.16 1.81 31.40
N GLY A 2 -0.11 2.03 31.75
CA GLY A 2 -1.19 1.09 31.41
C GLY A 2 -1.57 1.13 29.93
N MET A 3 -2.26 0.08 29.44
CA MET A 3 -2.72 0.00 28.04
C MET A 3 -3.55 1.23 27.58
N ALA A 4 -4.27 1.87 28.49
CA ALA A 4 -5.06 3.10 28.20
C ALA A 4 -4.18 4.31 27.86
N GLU A 5 -3.01 4.49 28.50
CA GLU A 5 -2.07 5.58 28.19
C GLU A 5 -1.35 5.39 26.84
N ARG A 6 -1.17 4.12 26.39
CA ARG A 6 -0.61 3.84 25.05
C ARG A 6 -1.61 4.13 23.93
N ASP A 7 -2.90 3.90 24.17
CA ASP A 7 -3.95 4.20 23.18
C ASP A 7 -4.10 5.72 22.97
N ASP A 8 -3.93 6.54 24.01
CA ASP A 8 -4.01 8.00 23.89
C ASP A 8 -2.80 8.59 23.15
N LEU A 9 -1.58 8.13 23.46
CA LEU A 9 -0.37 8.52 22.73
C LEU A 9 -0.42 8.11 21.26
N GLY A 10 -0.94 6.92 20.95
CA GLY A 10 -1.15 6.46 19.58
C GLY A 10 -2.17 7.31 18.82
N ARG A 11 -3.23 7.76 19.47
CA ARG A 11 -4.25 8.65 18.90
C ARG A 11 -3.71 10.06 18.68
N GLU A 12 -2.97 10.64 19.61
CA GLU A 12 -2.37 11.97 19.44
C GLU A 12 -1.31 12.01 18.34
N VAL A 13 -0.46 11.00 18.23
CA VAL A 13 0.53 10.88 17.14
C VAL A 13 -0.19 10.72 15.79
N LEU A 14 -1.22 9.87 15.72
CA LEU A 14 -2.04 9.73 14.52
C LEU A 14 -2.81 11.02 14.21
N HIS A 15 -3.42 11.69 15.16
CA HIS A 15 -4.09 12.98 14.97
C HIS A 15 -3.14 14.12 14.59
N GLY A 16 -1.91 14.12 15.09
CA GLY A 16 -0.89 15.11 14.72
C GLY A 16 -0.39 14.96 13.28
N MET A 17 -0.38 13.75 12.74
CA MET A 17 0.00 13.46 11.35
C MET A 17 -1.12 13.80 10.35
N TYR A 18 -2.38 13.78 10.77
CA TYR A 18 -3.57 14.12 9.98
C TYR A 18 -4.05 15.53 10.24
N ARG A 19 -3.20 16.52 10.03
CA ARG A 19 -3.75 17.86 9.93
C ARG A 19 -4.65 17.89 8.70
N ARG A 20 -5.97 17.83 8.93
CA ARG A 20 -7.02 18.11 7.95
C ARG A 20 -6.99 19.57 7.47
N ALA A 21 -5.82 20.24 7.63
CA ALA A 21 -5.62 21.61 7.24
C ALA A 21 -5.84 21.73 5.72
N GLY A 22 -6.93 22.38 5.35
CA GLY A 22 -7.30 22.63 3.96
C GLY A 22 -8.39 21.72 3.39
N LEU A 23 -8.88 20.71 4.13
CA LEU A 23 -10.06 19.97 3.69
C LEU A 23 -11.32 20.80 3.94
N ALA A 24 -12.17 20.92 2.89
CA ALA A 24 -13.46 21.58 3.05
C ALA A 24 -14.35 20.78 4.03
N PRO A 25 -15.06 21.44 4.97
CA PRO A 25 -16.05 20.75 5.76
C PRO A 25 -17.09 20.05 4.87
N VAL A 26 -17.41 18.81 5.20
CA VAL A 26 -18.42 18.03 4.49
C VAL A 26 -19.38 17.41 5.51
N ASP A 27 -20.66 17.58 5.25
CA ASP A 27 -21.73 16.98 6.05
C ASP A 27 -22.17 15.66 5.38
N PHE A 28 -22.37 14.62 6.19
CA PHE A 28 -22.68 13.27 5.74
C PHE A 28 -23.98 13.20 4.93
N GLU A 29 -25.06 13.83 5.43
CA GLU A 29 -26.36 13.81 4.73
C GLU A 29 -26.34 14.63 3.46
N ARG A 30 -25.85 15.86 3.54
CA ARG A 30 -25.76 16.74 2.39
C ARG A 30 -24.91 16.12 1.27
N PHE A 31 -23.80 15.50 1.63
CA PHE A 31 -22.96 14.84 0.64
C PHE A 31 -23.73 13.74 -0.11
N HIS A 32 -24.40 12.84 0.61
CA HIS A 32 -25.10 11.71 -0.01
C HIS A 32 -26.43 12.10 -0.69
N ARG A 33 -27.09 13.17 -0.24
CA ARG A 33 -28.34 13.63 -0.84
C ARG A 33 -28.14 14.51 -2.05
N ASP A 34 -27.09 15.35 -2.05
CA ASP A 34 -26.95 16.42 -3.05
C ASP A 34 -25.69 16.24 -3.90
N GLU A 35 -24.52 16.04 -3.27
CA GLU A 35 -23.24 16.05 -3.99
C GLU A 35 -22.98 14.74 -4.72
N LEU A 36 -23.18 13.61 -4.06
CA LEU A 36 -22.93 12.29 -4.63
C LEU A 36 -23.86 11.98 -5.81
N PRO A 37 -25.20 12.20 -5.73
CA PRO A 37 -26.09 12.01 -6.88
C PRO A 37 -25.69 12.84 -8.10
N ARG A 38 -25.23 14.06 -7.89
CA ARG A 38 -24.73 14.89 -9.00
C ARG A 38 -23.49 14.27 -9.65
N LYS A 39 -22.50 13.81 -8.85
CA LYS A 39 -21.32 13.12 -9.36
C LYS A 39 -21.69 11.84 -10.12
N LEU A 40 -22.66 11.09 -9.63
CA LEU A 40 -23.13 9.88 -10.29
C LEU A 40 -23.81 10.21 -11.65
N ALA A 41 -24.60 11.29 -11.71
CA ALA A 41 -25.19 11.78 -12.94
C ALA A 41 -24.15 12.30 -13.96
N GLU A 42 -22.98 12.72 -13.51
CA GLU A 42 -21.84 13.13 -14.35
C GLU A 42 -21.03 11.93 -14.90
N GLY A 43 -21.49 10.68 -14.69
CA GLY A 43 -20.89 9.46 -15.23
C GLY A 43 -19.94 8.73 -14.29
N THR A 44 -19.80 9.16 -13.02
CA THR A 44 -18.93 8.45 -12.07
C THR A 44 -19.45 7.05 -11.75
N SER A 45 -20.76 6.80 -11.82
CA SER A 45 -21.35 5.47 -11.62
C SER A 45 -21.10 4.51 -12.78
N ASP A 46 -20.97 5.03 -14.00
CA ASP A 46 -20.69 4.22 -15.20
C ASP A 46 -19.33 3.51 -15.09
N ALA A 47 -18.41 4.13 -14.36
CA ALA A 47 -17.07 3.59 -14.14
C ALA A 47 -17.03 2.44 -13.12
N VAL A 48 -18.08 2.21 -12.33
CA VAL A 48 -18.05 1.27 -11.20
C VAL A 48 -19.11 0.18 -11.22
N HIS A 49 -20.24 0.37 -11.96
CA HIS A 49 -21.35 -0.58 -11.93
C HIS A 49 -20.94 -2.02 -12.30
N TRP A 50 -20.02 -2.17 -13.24
CA TRP A 50 -19.50 -3.47 -13.63
C TRP A 50 -18.71 -4.17 -12.50
N ASP A 51 -18.04 -3.38 -11.65
CA ASP A 51 -17.23 -3.91 -10.55
C ASP A 51 -18.09 -4.47 -9.43
N VAL A 52 -19.21 -3.82 -9.13
CA VAL A 52 -20.17 -4.25 -8.12
C VAL A 52 -21.36 -5.03 -8.69
N ALA A 53 -21.31 -5.40 -9.98
CA ALA A 53 -22.39 -6.17 -10.61
C ALA A 53 -22.71 -7.45 -9.84
N GLY A 54 -23.96 -7.63 -9.48
CA GLY A 54 -24.44 -8.77 -8.69
C GLY A 54 -24.07 -8.73 -7.20
N ALA A 55 -23.43 -7.67 -6.71
CA ALA A 55 -23.20 -7.52 -5.28
C ALA A 55 -24.52 -7.17 -4.56
N ALA A 56 -24.71 -7.75 -3.39
CA ALA A 56 -25.81 -7.36 -2.50
C ALA A 56 -25.63 -5.92 -2.00
N PRO A 57 -26.70 -5.21 -1.59
CA PRO A 57 -26.61 -3.86 -1.10
C PRO A 57 -25.64 -3.71 0.09
N PHE A 58 -24.98 -2.57 0.14
CA PHE A 58 -24.05 -2.16 1.20
C PHE A 58 -24.56 -0.89 1.87
N SER A 59 -24.50 -0.80 3.20
CA SER A 59 -24.99 0.36 3.94
C SER A 59 -23.91 0.91 4.87
N ILE A 60 -23.78 2.24 4.90
CA ILE A 60 -23.01 2.99 5.90
C ILE A 60 -23.98 3.63 6.88
N VAL A 61 -23.71 3.48 8.17
CA VAL A 61 -24.51 4.06 9.24
C VAL A 61 -23.61 4.79 10.24
N LEU A 62 -24.02 5.97 10.67
CA LEU A 62 -23.38 6.72 11.75
C LEU A 62 -23.96 6.32 13.10
N PRO A 63 -23.29 6.60 14.24
CA PRO A 63 -23.80 6.28 15.57
C PRO A 63 -25.16 6.92 15.91
N ASP A 64 -25.54 8.00 15.24
CA ASP A 64 -26.82 8.70 15.37
C ASP A 64 -27.90 8.18 14.39
N GLU A 65 -27.67 7.02 13.77
CA GLU A 65 -28.55 6.30 12.83
C GLU A 65 -28.75 7.00 11.47
N ARG A 66 -28.11 8.13 11.18
CA ARG A 66 -28.01 8.64 9.80
C ARG A 66 -27.35 7.57 8.95
N SER A 67 -27.93 7.25 7.79
CA SER A 67 -27.44 6.13 6.97
C SER A 67 -27.79 6.28 5.52
N PHE A 68 -26.94 5.65 4.66
CA PHE A 68 -27.17 5.53 3.24
C PHE A 68 -26.77 4.14 2.76
N SER A 69 -27.50 3.66 1.77
CA SER A 69 -27.28 2.38 1.12
C SER A 69 -26.86 2.55 -0.33
N PHE A 70 -25.93 1.71 -0.75
CA PHE A 70 -25.42 1.59 -2.12
C PHE A 70 -25.96 0.31 -2.73
N ILE A 71 -26.64 0.43 -3.87
CA ILE A 71 -27.37 -0.68 -4.52
C ILE A 71 -26.89 -0.79 -5.97
N ALA A 72 -26.32 -1.94 -6.30
CA ALA A 72 -25.93 -2.24 -7.67
C ALA A 72 -27.18 -2.46 -8.54
N ARG A 73 -27.26 -1.78 -9.68
CA ARG A 73 -28.22 -2.02 -10.76
C ARG A 73 -27.47 -2.47 -12.01
N ASP A 74 -28.20 -2.88 -13.03
CA ASP A 74 -27.60 -3.40 -14.25
C ASP A 74 -26.67 -2.38 -14.94
N ASP A 75 -27.00 -1.11 -14.87
CA ASP A 75 -26.32 -0.02 -15.59
C ASP A 75 -25.73 1.08 -14.67
N ARG A 76 -26.00 1.03 -13.37
CA ARG A 76 -25.60 2.10 -12.43
C ARG A 76 -25.54 1.64 -10.99
N VAL A 77 -25.03 2.52 -10.14
CA VAL A 77 -25.17 2.39 -8.67
C VAL A 77 -26.18 3.43 -8.19
N GLU A 78 -27.16 2.98 -7.43
CA GLU A 78 -28.10 3.85 -6.72
C GLU A 78 -27.63 4.10 -5.29
N VAL A 79 -27.84 5.31 -4.79
CA VAL A 79 -27.55 5.68 -3.40
C VAL A 79 -28.85 6.17 -2.76
N LEU A 80 -29.33 5.44 -1.76
CA LEU A 80 -30.63 5.71 -1.12
C LEU A 80 -30.46 5.98 0.37
N PRO A 81 -31.22 6.91 0.96
CA PRO A 81 -31.22 7.13 2.40
C PRO A 81 -31.77 5.92 3.16
N GLY A 82 -31.20 5.69 4.36
CA GLY A 82 -31.57 4.57 5.20
C GLY A 82 -30.75 3.30 4.91
N ILE A 83 -31.00 2.28 5.74
CA ILE A 83 -30.39 0.95 5.60
C ILE A 83 -31.29 0.09 4.72
N ALA A 84 -30.76 -0.45 3.62
CA ALA A 84 -31.48 -1.37 2.76
C ALA A 84 -31.82 -2.66 3.53
N GLN A 85 -33.05 -3.15 3.38
CA GLN A 85 -33.54 -4.31 4.10
C GLN A 85 -32.73 -5.58 3.77
N ASP A 86 -32.28 -5.70 2.54
CA ASP A 86 -31.50 -6.80 1.99
C ASP A 86 -29.98 -6.51 1.99
N ALA A 87 -29.52 -5.47 2.70
CA ALA A 87 -28.10 -5.21 2.82
C ALA A 87 -27.35 -6.40 3.43
N GLU A 88 -26.42 -6.95 2.69
CA GLU A 88 -25.53 -8.01 3.17
C GLU A 88 -24.50 -7.45 4.15
N THR A 89 -24.06 -6.23 3.89
CA THR A 89 -23.06 -5.54 4.72
C THR A 89 -23.61 -4.22 5.24
N ILE A 90 -23.55 -4.05 6.56
CA ILE A 90 -23.87 -2.80 7.25
C ILE A 90 -22.67 -2.43 8.11
N VAL A 91 -22.04 -1.31 7.80
CA VAL A 91 -20.89 -0.80 8.56
C VAL A 91 -21.26 0.45 9.34
N GLU A 92 -20.81 0.46 10.59
CA GLU A 92 -20.91 1.65 11.44
C GLU A 92 -19.54 2.30 11.56
N MET A 93 -19.52 3.62 11.41
CA MET A 93 -18.34 4.44 11.64
C MET A 93 -18.75 5.84 12.11
N SER A 94 -17.89 6.54 12.83
CA SER A 94 -18.13 7.94 13.16
C SER A 94 -18.12 8.81 11.90
N GLU A 95 -18.76 9.97 11.94
CA GLU A 95 -18.70 10.93 10.84
C GLU A 95 -17.27 11.36 10.53
N GLU A 96 -16.42 11.43 11.55
CA GLU A 96 -15.00 11.70 11.39
C GLU A 96 -14.28 10.59 10.60
N ALA A 97 -14.54 9.33 10.92
CA ALA A 97 -13.98 8.19 10.19
C ALA A 97 -14.48 8.13 8.73
N TRP A 98 -15.75 8.48 8.51
CA TRP A 98 -16.31 8.62 7.20
C TRP A 98 -15.65 9.76 6.41
N ILE A 99 -15.39 10.91 7.04
CA ILE A 99 -14.64 12.02 6.43
C ILE A 99 -13.26 11.58 6.00
N ASP A 100 -12.53 10.84 6.85
CA ASP A 100 -11.22 10.30 6.51
C ASP A 100 -11.29 9.35 5.29
N PHE A 101 -12.32 8.51 5.24
CA PHE A 101 -12.56 7.63 4.08
C PHE A 101 -12.93 8.42 2.82
N ARG A 102 -13.81 9.41 2.95
CA ARG A 102 -14.26 10.31 1.86
C ARG A 102 -13.10 11.05 1.21
N TYR A 103 -12.14 11.51 2.01
CA TYR A 103 -10.96 12.25 1.56
C TYR A 103 -9.73 11.36 1.36
N GLU A 104 -9.90 10.05 1.43
CA GLU A 104 -8.82 9.07 1.22
C GLU A 104 -7.65 9.23 2.20
N MET A 105 -7.90 9.75 3.41
CA MET A 105 -6.93 9.77 4.51
C MET A 105 -6.75 8.38 5.11
N ARG A 106 -7.80 7.55 5.06
CA ARG A 106 -7.78 6.14 5.45
C ARG A 106 -8.45 5.29 4.39
N THR A 107 -7.84 4.14 4.10
CA THR A 107 -8.48 3.09 3.31
C THR A 107 -9.46 2.30 4.17
N TRP A 108 -10.23 1.43 3.54
CA TRP A 108 -11.07 0.43 4.21
C TRP A 108 -10.28 -0.36 5.26
N ILE A 109 -9.09 -0.85 4.90
CA ILE A 109 -8.17 -1.53 5.81
C ILE A 109 -7.69 -0.60 6.93
N GLY A 110 -7.34 0.63 6.62
CA GLY A 110 -6.89 1.61 7.60
C GLY A 110 -7.95 1.93 8.65
N LEU A 111 -9.23 2.00 8.25
CA LEU A 111 -10.36 2.15 9.18
C LEU A 111 -10.53 0.93 10.09
N LEU A 112 -10.37 -0.27 9.53
CA LEU A 112 -10.47 -1.52 10.30
C LEU A 112 -9.33 -1.63 11.33
N TYR A 113 -8.08 -1.41 10.91
CA TYR A 113 -6.92 -1.48 11.81
C TYR A 113 -6.96 -0.46 12.96
N SER A 114 -7.55 0.71 12.72
CA SER A 114 -7.72 1.73 13.76
C SER A 114 -8.99 1.57 14.60
N ASN A 115 -9.72 0.45 14.45
CA ASN A 115 -11.03 0.23 15.08
C ASN A 115 -12.05 1.36 14.83
N ALA A 116 -11.89 2.09 13.72
CA ALA A 116 -12.78 3.19 13.34
C ALA A 116 -13.99 2.73 12.52
N LEU A 117 -14.06 1.42 12.21
CA LEU A 117 -15.13 0.77 11.48
C LEU A 117 -15.58 -0.48 12.23
N ARG A 118 -16.90 -0.66 12.36
CA ARG A 118 -17.53 -1.83 12.95
C ARG A 118 -18.58 -2.41 12.01
N PHE A 119 -18.61 -3.73 11.84
CA PHE A 119 -19.67 -4.41 11.11
C PHE A 119 -20.88 -4.63 12.04
N ARG A 120 -22.02 -4.03 11.71
CA ARG A 120 -23.34 -4.41 12.31
C ARG A 120 -23.88 -5.68 11.65
N ARG A 121 -23.56 -5.89 10.36
CA ARG A 121 -23.87 -7.08 9.56
C ARG A 121 -22.78 -7.29 8.53
N GLY A 122 -22.54 -8.54 8.11
CA GLY A 122 -21.54 -8.89 7.14
C GLY A 122 -20.14 -9.00 7.72
N SER A 123 -19.14 -8.94 6.86
CA SER A 123 -17.73 -9.12 7.20
C SER A 123 -16.84 -8.17 6.41
N PHE A 124 -15.53 -8.25 6.66
CA PHE A 124 -14.55 -7.54 5.85
C PHE A 124 -14.68 -7.88 4.36
N ASP A 125 -14.78 -9.17 4.02
CA ASP A 125 -14.83 -9.62 2.62
C ASP A 125 -16.04 -9.09 1.87
N THR A 126 -17.23 -9.11 2.53
CA THR A 126 -18.46 -8.57 1.93
C THR A 126 -18.41 -7.04 1.79
N GLY A 127 -17.74 -6.35 2.72
CA GLY A 127 -17.53 -4.90 2.67
C GLY A 127 -16.46 -4.51 1.64
N ASP A 128 -15.39 -5.30 1.52
CA ASP A 128 -14.31 -5.05 0.55
C ASP A 128 -14.83 -5.11 -0.89
N ARG A 129 -15.90 -5.84 -1.14
CA ARG A 129 -16.59 -5.90 -2.44
C ARG A 129 -17.05 -4.51 -2.93
N TRP A 130 -17.42 -3.61 -2.00
CA TRP A 130 -17.91 -2.28 -2.30
C TRP A 130 -16.86 -1.17 -2.16
N ALA A 131 -15.83 -1.40 -1.37
CA ALA A 131 -14.89 -0.33 -0.98
C ALA A 131 -14.21 0.39 -2.18
N PRO A 132 -13.73 -0.29 -3.25
CA PRO A 132 -13.15 0.39 -4.40
C PRO A 132 -14.16 1.24 -5.17
N ALA A 133 -15.37 0.72 -5.37
CA ALA A 133 -16.45 1.44 -6.07
C ALA A 133 -16.87 2.70 -5.30
N ILE A 134 -17.07 2.61 -3.97
CA ILE A 134 -17.41 3.75 -3.11
C ILE A 134 -16.29 4.79 -3.16
N ARG A 135 -15.03 4.38 -3.07
CA ARG A 135 -13.89 5.30 -3.19
C ARG A 135 -13.88 6.03 -4.52
N THR A 136 -14.11 5.33 -5.63
CA THR A 136 -14.23 5.96 -6.95
C THR A 136 -15.37 6.96 -7.00
N MET A 137 -16.55 6.60 -6.52
CA MET A 137 -17.71 7.49 -6.49
C MET A 137 -17.47 8.72 -5.59
N TYR A 138 -16.78 8.56 -4.46
CA TYR A 138 -16.51 9.65 -3.54
C TYR A 138 -15.41 10.60 -4.02
N SER A 139 -14.29 10.08 -4.48
CA SER A 139 -13.09 10.85 -4.78
C SER A 139 -12.95 11.21 -6.27
N GLY A 140 -13.62 10.50 -7.16
CA GLY A 140 -13.40 10.57 -8.60
C GLY A 140 -12.13 9.83 -9.06
N ARG A 141 -11.45 9.09 -8.16
CA ARG A 141 -10.31 8.25 -8.50
C ARG A 141 -10.75 7.15 -9.47
N PRO A 142 -10.05 6.91 -10.57
CA PRO A 142 -10.42 5.85 -11.50
C PRO A 142 -10.34 4.48 -10.83
N LEU A 143 -11.29 3.61 -11.15
CA LEU A 143 -11.25 2.21 -10.77
C LEU A 143 -10.15 1.49 -11.59
N TYR A 144 -9.46 0.54 -10.95
CA TYR A 144 -8.48 -0.30 -11.64
C TYR A 144 -9.18 -1.30 -12.54
N ASP A 145 -9.33 -0.96 -13.82
CA ASP A 145 -9.90 -1.84 -14.82
C ASP A 145 -8.79 -2.61 -15.55
N TRP A 146 -8.48 -3.80 -15.04
CA TRP A 146 -7.46 -4.68 -15.60
C TRP A 146 -7.76 -5.13 -17.05
N ARG A 147 -9.01 -5.06 -17.50
CA ARG A 147 -9.44 -5.46 -18.87
C ARG A 147 -8.98 -4.47 -19.93
N ASN A 148 -8.80 -3.22 -19.54
CA ASN A 148 -8.48 -2.09 -20.42
C ASN A 148 -7.07 -1.52 -20.15
N LEU A 149 -6.15 -2.33 -19.58
CA LEU A 149 -4.77 -1.91 -19.41
C LEU A 149 -4.02 -1.99 -20.73
N ASP A 150 -3.42 -0.88 -21.12
CA ASP A 150 -2.59 -0.77 -22.30
C ASP A 150 -1.28 -0.03 -21.95
N PHE A 151 -0.22 -0.80 -21.77
CA PHE A 151 1.10 -0.26 -21.44
C PHE A 151 1.92 -0.10 -22.73
N ARG A 152 2.35 1.14 -23.01
CA ARG A 152 3.09 1.51 -24.20
C ARG A 152 4.44 2.12 -23.86
N ASP A 153 5.48 1.81 -24.64
CA ASP A 153 6.76 2.51 -24.58
C ASP A 153 6.66 3.92 -25.23
N LEU A 154 7.74 4.67 -25.18
CA LEU A 154 7.78 6.02 -25.76
C LEU A 154 7.57 6.03 -27.31
N ALA A 155 7.75 4.89 -27.96
CA ALA A 155 7.50 4.72 -29.39
C ALA A 155 6.09 4.17 -29.69
N GLY A 156 5.23 4.01 -28.67
CA GLY A 156 3.87 3.47 -28.81
C GLY A 156 3.79 1.95 -28.98
N ARG A 157 4.88 1.22 -28.78
CA ARG A 157 4.91 -0.26 -28.84
C ARG A 157 4.50 -0.84 -27.48
N PRO A 158 3.96 -2.09 -27.45
CA PRO A 158 3.68 -2.77 -26.19
C PRO A 158 4.89 -2.79 -25.25
N LEU A 159 4.68 -2.44 -23.98
CA LEU A 159 5.72 -2.40 -22.98
C LEU A 159 6.02 -3.81 -22.45
N ASP A 160 7.30 -4.21 -22.41
CA ASP A 160 7.71 -5.41 -21.69
C ASP A 160 7.68 -5.14 -20.17
N LEU A 161 6.66 -5.64 -19.48
CA LEU A 161 6.48 -5.44 -18.04
C LEU A 161 7.57 -6.11 -17.18
N HIS A 162 8.36 -7.04 -17.74
CA HIS A 162 9.48 -7.68 -17.06
C HIS A 162 10.83 -7.02 -17.37
N ARG A 163 10.83 -5.89 -18.11
CA ARG A 163 12.07 -5.18 -18.45
C ARG A 163 12.82 -4.77 -17.19
N ARG A 164 14.12 -5.05 -17.18
CA ARG A 164 15.07 -4.63 -16.17
C ARG A 164 16.07 -3.68 -16.83
N PHE A 165 16.17 -2.48 -16.30
CA PHE A 165 17.03 -1.44 -16.86
C PHE A 165 18.47 -1.56 -16.38
N GLY A 166 19.41 -1.03 -17.16
CA GLY A 166 20.79 -0.77 -16.75
C GLY A 166 20.99 0.72 -16.45
N LEU A 167 22.16 1.06 -15.94
CA LEU A 167 22.51 2.48 -15.68
C LEU A 167 22.74 3.27 -16.96
N GLU A 168 23.00 2.56 -18.07
CA GLU A 168 23.17 3.08 -19.43
C GLU A 168 21.86 3.40 -20.13
N ASP A 169 20.72 2.88 -19.64
CA ASP A 169 19.40 3.11 -20.24
C ASP A 169 18.96 4.57 -20.05
N SER A 170 18.10 5.03 -20.93
CA SER A 170 17.56 6.40 -20.90
C SER A 170 16.77 6.68 -19.61
N ARG A 171 17.08 7.77 -18.93
CA ARG A 171 16.28 8.25 -17.79
C ARG A 171 14.82 8.51 -18.16
N GLU A 172 14.58 8.99 -19.38
CA GLU A 172 13.23 9.24 -19.88
C GLU A 172 12.44 7.93 -20.03
N GLU A 173 13.06 6.89 -20.61
CA GLU A 173 12.44 5.56 -20.70
C GLU A 173 12.19 4.94 -19.32
N MET A 174 13.16 5.03 -18.39
CA MET A 174 12.99 4.56 -17.02
C MET A 174 11.84 5.27 -16.30
N SER A 175 11.80 6.60 -16.40
CA SER A 175 10.73 7.41 -15.81
C SER A 175 9.38 7.09 -16.42
N HIS A 176 9.31 6.97 -17.74
CA HIS A 176 8.08 6.60 -18.46
C HIS A 176 7.58 5.22 -18.00
N PHE A 177 8.47 4.22 -17.95
CA PHE A 177 8.14 2.88 -17.48
C PHE A 177 7.60 2.92 -16.04
N LEU A 178 8.30 3.58 -15.11
CA LEU A 178 7.87 3.73 -13.73
C LEU A 178 6.48 4.36 -13.60
N LEU A 179 6.23 5.43 -14.35
CA LEU A 179 4.95 6.14 -14.34
C LEU A 179 3.81 5.35 -14.99
N GLN A 180 4.10 4.50 -15.96
CA GLN A 180 3.11 3.59 -16.55
C GLN A 180 2.76 2.43 -15.61
N THR A 181 3.76 1.81 -15.01
CA THR A 181 3.62 0.53 -14.32
C THR A 181 3.51 0.66 -12.80
N GLY A 182 4.09 1.71 -12.22
CA GLY A 182 4.20 1.93 -10.78
C GLY A 182 5.46 1.31 -10.14
N TYR A 183 6.33 0.68 -10.93
CA TYR A 183 7.59 0.08 -10.46
C TYR A 183 8.69 0.14 -11.50
N LEU A 184 9.93 -0.10 -11.05
CA LEU A 184 11.13 -0.16 -11.89
C LEU A 184 12.16 -1.10 -11.26
N VAL A 185 12.92 -1.83 -12.06
CA VAL A 185 14.11 -2.58 -11.62
C VAL A 185 15.33 -2.05 -12.39
N VAL A 186 16.38 -1.65 -11.65
CA VAL A 186 17.65 -1.19 -12.22
C VAL A 186 18.77 -2.12 -11.78
N LYS A 187 19.42 -2.75 -12.73
CA LYS A 187 20.50 -3.71 -12.51
C LYS A 187 21.77 -2.99 -12.07
N ARG A 188 22.49 -3.57 -11.09
CA ARG A 188 23.80 -3.09 -10.64
C ARG A 188 23.79 -1.58 -10.32
N ALA A 189 22.70 -1.13 -9.70
CA ALA A 189 22.54 0.28 -9.34
C ALA A 189 23.52 0.73 -8.26
N PHE A 190 23.97 -0.20 -7.42
CA PHE A 190 24.85 0.06 -6.28
C PHE A 190 26.14 -0.74 -6.36
N ASP A 191 27.23 -0.08 -5.94
CA ASP A 191 28.56 -0.67 -5.91
C ASP A 191 28.62 -1.87 -4.94
N PRO A 192 29.26 -3.00 -5.31
CA PRO A 192 29.43 -4.16 -4.44
C PRO A 192 30.04 -3.86 -3.07
N ALA A 193 30.96 -2.89 -2.98
CA ALA A 193 31.56 -2.49 -1.71
C ALA A 193 30.55 -1.79 -0.79
N LEU A 194 29.64 -0.98 -1.34
CA LEU A 194 28.53 -0.40 -0.59
C LEU A 194 27.59 -1.52 -0.08
N ILE A 195 27.22 -2.47 -0.95
CA ILE A 195 26.36 -3.61 -0.56
C ILE A 195 26.98 -4.42 0.57
N ALA A 196 28.29 -4.67 0.51
CA ALA A 196 29.01 -5.41 1.57
C ALA A 196 28.97 -4.65 2.92
N ARG A 197 29.19 -3.32 2.91
CA ARG A 197 29.09 -2.49 4.12
C ARG A 197 27.68 -2.49 4.69
N LEU A 198 26.66 -2.23 3.86
CA LEU A 198 25.26 -2.21 4.28
C LEU A 198 24.82 -3.58 4.81
N SER A 199 25.27 -4.67 4.18
CA SER A 199 25.00 -6.05 4.64
C SER A 199 25.54 -6.29 6.04
N LYS A 200 26.81 -5.95 6.28
CA LYS A 200 27.46 -6.08 7.59
C LYS A 200 26.76 -5.25 8.66
N GLU A 201 26.42 -4.02 8.31
CA GLU A 201 25.77 -3.11 9.24
C GLU A 201 24.33 -3.53 9.55
N LEU A 202 23.60 -4.06 8.57
CA LEU A 202 22.28 -4.62 8.81
C LEU A 202 22.31 -5.85 9.71
N ASP A 203 23.31 -6.73 9.54
CA ASP A 203 23.49 -7.88 10.42
C ASP A 203 23.78 -7.42 11.86
N ARG A 204 24.60 -6.38 12.07
CA ARG A 204 24.83 -5.79 13.40
C ARG A 204 23.53 -5.28 14.03
N VAL A 205 22.76 -4.45 13.30
CA VAL A 205 21.49 -3.89 13.81
C VAL A 205 20.47 -5.01 14.08
N ARG A 206 20.44 -6.05 13.27
CA ARG A 206 19.57 -7.22 13.50
C ARG A 206 19.95 -7.95 14.78
N ASP A 207 21.25 -8.16 15.01
CA ASP A 207 21.74 -8.90 16.17
C ASP A 207 21.58 -8.11 17.48
N GLU A 208 21.50 -6.78 17.42
CA GLU A 208 21.22 -5.88 18.54
C GLU A 208 19.71 -5.69 18.80
N ALA A 209 18.84 -6.07 17.85
CA ALA A 209 17.40 -5.92 17.99
C ALA A 209 16.83 -6.86 19.05
N VAL A 210 15.83 -6.37 19.80
CA VAL A 210 15.19 -7.15 20.87
C VAL A 210 13.68 -7.25 20.66
N PRO A 211 13.07 -8.43 20.91
CA PRO A 211 11.63 -8.58 20.80
C PRO A 211 10.89 -7.62 21.75
N GLY A 212 9.89 -6.93 21.20
CA GLY A 212 9.05 -5.99 21.96
C GLY A 212 9.49 -4.54 21.88
N GLU A 213 10.62 -4.22 21.24
CA GLU A 213 10.93 -2.82 20.88
C GLU A 213 10.02 -2.34 19.74
N LEU A 214 9.82 -1.02 19.63
CA LEU A 214 8.96 -0.43 18.60
C LEU A 214 9.60 -0.40 17.21
N THR A 215 10.90 -0.60 17.12
CA THR A 215 11.70 -0.45 15.91
C THR A 215 12.08 -1.78 15.25
N SER A 216 11.57 -2.90 15.77
CA SER A 216 11.73 -4.22 15.15
C SER A 216 10.45 -5.05 15.27
N TRP A 217 10.14 -5.81 14.23
CA TRP A 217 8.96 -6.66 14.15
C TRP A 217 9.39 -8.11 14.07
N TRP A 218 8.80 -8.96 14.92
CA TRP A 218 9.23 -10.32 15.17
C TRP A 218 8.12 -11.32 14.88
N ALA A 219 8.51 -12.44 14.29
CA ALA A 219 7.66 -13.60 14.09
C ALA A 219 8.20 -14.82 14.86
N ASP A 220 7.32 -15.75 15.19
CA ASP A 220 7.71 -17.01 15.82
C ASP A 220 8.30 -17.96 14.76
N ASP A 221 9.35 -18.72 15.14
CA ASP A 221 10.00 -19.69 14.26
C ASP A 221 9.34 -21.09 14.30
N GLY A 222 8.24 -21.23 15.02
CA GLY A 222 7.50 -22.49 15.20
C GLY A 222 8.22 -23.50 16.11
N LYS A 223 9.38 -23.15 16.69
CA LYS A 223 10.19 -24.00 17.55
C LYS A 223 10.41 -23.41 18.94
N GLY A 224 9.67 -22.32 19.23
CA GLY A 224 9.77 -21.58 20.50
C GLY A 224 10.80 -20.45 20.48
N GLY A 225 11.44 -20.19 19.34
CA GLY A 225 12.26 -19.02 19.08
C GLY A 225 11.51 -17.94 18.31
N ARG A 226 12.13 -16.77 18.20
CA ARG A 226 11.61 -15.63 17.42
C ARG A 226 12.71 -15.06 16.55
N PHE A 227 12.33 -14.56 15.38
CA PHE A 227 13.24 -13.89 14.45
C PHE A 227 12.67 -12.55 13.99
N PRO A 228 13.51 -11.51 13.77
CA PRO A 228 13.05 -10.25 13.22
C PRO A 228 12.83 -10.39 11.72
N TYR A 229 11.67 -9.96 11.23
CA TYR A 229 11.37 -9.91 9.80
C TYR A 229 11.32 -8.49 9.23
N ARG A 230 11.33 -7.47 10.11
CA ARG A 230 11.34 -6.06 9.74
C ARG A 230 12.09 -5.25 10.80
N LEU A 231 12.99 -4.40 10.34
CA LEU A 231 13.69 -3.41 11.15
C LEU A 231 13.38 -2.03 10.60
N THR A 232 13.07 -1.08 11.47
CA THR A 232 12.63 0.28 11.09
C THR A 232 13.52 1.34 11.69
N TYR A 233 13.44 2.57 11.16
CA TYR A 233 14.23 3.72 11.61
C TYR A 233 15.74 3.45 11.58
N LEU A 234 16.22 2.76 10.54
CA LEU A 234 17.62 2.38 10.42
C LEU A 234 18.57 3.59 10.37
N SER A 235 18.10 4.73 9.87
CA SER A 235 18.86 5.99 9.85
C SER A 235 19.21 6.52 11.26
N GLU A 236 18.39 6.17 12.27
CA GLU A 236 18.67 6.51 13.66
C GLU A 236 19.62 5.52 14.32
N LYS A 237 19.72 4.31 13.78
CA LYS A 237 20.53 3.21 14.31
C LYS A 237 21.96 3.21 13.75
N SER A 238 22.18 3.87 12.60
CA SER A 238 23.46 3.85 11.91
C SER A 238 23.64 5.01 10.93
N PRO A 239 24.80 5.69 10.97
CA PRO A 239 25.15 6.72 9.97
C PRO A 239 25.31 6.14 8.56
N GLU A 240 25.65 4.88 8.39
CA GLU A 240 25.71 4.22 7.08
C GLU A 240 24.34 4.20 6.41
N PHE A 241 23.27 3.93 7.16
CA PHE A 241 21.92 3.99 6.64
C PHE A 241 21.43 5.43 6.47
N ALA A 242 21.75 6.33 7.39
CA ALA A 242 21.39 7.75 7.25
C ALA A 242 21.96 8.36 5.97
N ALA A 243 23.20 8.01 5.59
CA ALA A 243 23.84 8.46 4.37
C ALA A 243 23.12 8.04 3.07
N LEU A 244 22.21 7.05 3.13
CA LEU A 244 21.45 6.62 1.95
C LEU A 244 20.47 7.68 1.46
N TYR A 245 19.97 8.56 2.33
CA TYR A 245 19.09 9.64 1.89
C TYR A 245 19.79 10.63 0.94
N GLU A 246 21.08 10.84 1.15
CA GLU A 246 21.91 11.74 0.34
C GLU A 246 22.72 11.00 -0.75
N ASN A 247 22.57 9.67 -0.83
CA ASN A 247 23.27 8.89 -1.84
C ASN A 247 22.81 9.32 -3.24
N PRO A 248 23.75 9.77 -4.14
CA PRO A 248 23.37 10.29 -5.45
C PRO A 248 22.52 9.32 -6.29
N ARG A 249 22.76 8.01 -6.15
CA ARG A 249 21.99 6.99 -6.86
C ARG A 249 20.57 6.88 -6.32
N VAL A 250 20.38 6.94 -5.01
CA VAL A 250 19.05 6.93 -4.38
C VAL A 250 18.26 8.16 -4.83
N VAL A 251 18.88 9.34 -4.80
CA VAL A 251 18.27 10.59 -5.24
C VAL A 251 17.87 10.52 -6.72
N GLU A 252 18.78 10.05 -7.59
CA GLU A 252 18.52 9.89 -9.01
C GLU A 252 17.33 8.96 -9.30
N LEU A 253 17.28 7.81 -8.62
CA LEU A 253 16.21 6.83 -8.80
C LEU A 253 14.86 7.33 -8.27
N ARG A 254 14.84 8.01 -7.11
CA ARG A 254 13.66 8.69 -6.57
C ARG A 254 13.07 9.69 -7.57
N ASP A 255 13.92 10.49 -8.17
CA ASP A 255 13.51 11.58 -9.06
C ASP A 255 12.90 11.10 -10.38
N LEU A 256 13.06 9.82 -10.73
CA LEU A 256 12.37 9.20 -11.88
C LEU A 256 10.85 9.25 -11.75
N ALA A 257 10.32 9.26 -10.53
CA ALA A 257 8.89 9.36 -10.27
C ALA A 257 8.30 10.76 -10.57
N LYS A 258 9.14 11.77 -10.80
CA LYS A 258 8.73 13.18 -11.03
C LYS A 258 7.79 13.73 -9.95
N ALA A 259 7.94 13.23 -8.74
CA ALA A 259 7.15 13.60 -7.58
C ALA A 259 7.93 14.50 -6.64
N ASN A 260 7.25 15.48 -6.04
CA ASN A 260 7.86 16.33 -5.02
C ASN A 260 7.81 15.60 -3.67
N VAL A 261 8.84 14.80 -3.40
CA VAL A 261 8.96 13.98 -2.18
C VAL A 261 10.26 14.27 -1.46
N VAL A 262 10.24 14.14 -0.14
CA VAL A 262 11.36 14.37 0.75
C VAL A 262 11.66 13.14 1.60
N PRO A 263 12.88 12.98 2.13
CA PRO A 263 13.19 11.98 3.14
C PRO A 263 12.31 12.09 4.38
N THR A 264 11.99 10.96 5.00
CA THR A 264 11.17 10.89 6.22
C THR A 264 11.88 10.07 7.30
N PRO A 265 13.02 10.53 7.84
CA PRO A 265 13.83 9.74 8.77
C PRO A 265 13.11 9.47 10.11
N ASP A 266 12.25 10.36 10.53
CA ASP A 266 11.59 10.42 11.84
C ASP A 266 10.13 9.94 11.84
N ARG A 267 9.60 9.54 10.70
CA ARG A 267 8.20 9.11 10.58
C ARG A 267 8.03 8.00 9.55
N ILE A 268 6.89 7.29 9.64
CA ILE A 268 6.51 6.24 8.68
C ILE A 268 7.65 5.23 8.50
N GLU A 269 8.20 4.74 9.62
CA GLU A 269 9.27 3.74 9.70
C GLU A 269 10.64 4.19 9.16
N GLY A 270 10.79 5.40 8.62
CA GLY A 270 12.05 5.94 8.09
C GLY A 270 12.68 5.05 7.02
N ILE A 271 13.99 4.83 7.07
CA ILE A 271 14.64 3.75 6.33
C ILE A 271 14.36 2.44 7.05
N LEU A 272 13.88 1.45 6.33
CA LEU A 272 13.56 0.14 6.88
C LEU A 272 14.24 -0.99 6.12
N ALA A 273 14.41 -2.13 6.79
CA ALA A 273 14.79 -3.38 6.13
C ALA A 273 13.70 -4.45 6.29
N VAL A 274 13.44 -5.15 5.19
CA VAL A 274 12.62 -6.37 5.17
C VAL A 274 13.55 -7.56 5.11
N LEU A 275 13.40 -8.46 6.08
CA LEU A 275 14.18 -9.69 6.22
C LEU A 275 13.26 -10.88 5.95
N LYS A 276 13.55 -11.63 4.90
CA LYS A 276 12.81 -12.84 4.53
C LYS A 276 13.76 -14.03 4.66
N GLU A 277 13.52 -14.84 5.67
CA GLU A 277 14.27 -16.06 5.91
C GLU A 277 13.30 -17.24 6.01
N PHE A 278 13.62 -18.33 5.32
CA PHE A 278 12.81 -19.53 5.40
C PHE A 278 13.02 -20.20 6.75
N GLN A 279 11.95 -20.38 7.50
CA GLN A 279 11.94 -21.06 8.78
C GLN A 279 11.16 -22.37 8.64
N PRO A 280 11.80 -23.53 8.51
CA PRO A 280 11.11 -24.81 8.37
C PRO A 280 10.22 -25.10 9.57
N GLY A 281 8.92 -25.29 9.33
CA GLY A 281 7.93 -25.59 10.38
C GLY A 281 7.37 -24.39 11.12
N ALA A 282 7.79 -23.15 10.77
CA ALA A 282 7.13 -21.96 11.26
C ALA A 282 5.78 -21.76 10.51
N GLU A 283 4.72 -21.55 11.27
CA GLU A 283 3.56 -20.85 10.71
C GLU A 283 4.00 -19.41 10.44
N VAL A 284 4.29 -19.13 9.18
CA VAL A 284 4.69 -17.79 8.77
C VAL A 284 3.54 -16.85 9.11
N SER A 285 3.74 -15.98 10.11
CA SER A 285 2.74 -15.00 10.49
C SER A 285 2.29 -14.21 9.27
N ALA A 286 1.02 -13.77 9.23
CA ALA A 286 0.46 -13.00 8.13
C ALA A 286 1.32 -11.77 7.77
N PHE A 287 2.07 -11.23 8.74
CA PHE A 287 2.98 -10.09 8.54
C PHE A 287 4.32 -10.46 7.90
N ALA A 288 4.82 -11.67 8.09
CA ALA A 288 6.00 -12.15 7.36
C ALA A 288 5.63 -12.58 5.92
N ASN A 289 4.36 -12.91 5.68
CA ASN A 289 3.76 -13.16 4.37
C ASN A 289 2.83 -12.00 4.03
N LEU A 290 3.39 -10.88 3.59
CA LEU A 290 2.65 -9.65 3.38
C LEU A 290 1.73 -9.76 2.16
N PRO A 291 0.39 -9.76 2.35
CA PRO A 291 -0.56 -9.84 1.24
C PRO A 291 -0.50 -8.58 0.37
N PHE A 292 -1.27 -8.55 -0.70
CA PHE A 292 -1.40 -7.35 -1.52
C PHE A 292 -1.91 -6.17 -0.69
N HIS A 293 -1.17 -5.07 -0.72
CA HIS A 293 -1.45 -3.83 0.00
C HIS A 293 -0.83 -2.64 -0.72
N ASN A 294 -1.14 -1.47 -0.27
CA ASN A 294 -0.44 -0.23 -0.60
C ASN A 294 0.09 0.40 0.70
N ASP A 295 1.24 1.03 0.65
CA ASP A 295 1.88 1.64 1.82
C ASP A 295 1.14 2.85 2.37
N CYS A 296 0.29 3.48 1.55
CA CYS A 296 -0.48 4.66 1.90
C CYS A 296 -1.88 4.30 2.41
N GLY A 297 -2.48 5.17 3.25
CA GLY A 297 -3.88 5.03 3.68
C GLY A 297 -4.11 4.04 4.81
N LEU A 298 -3.06 3.52 5.43
CA LEU A 298 -3.17 2.73 6.67
C LEU A 298 -3.33 3.60 7.91
N GLY A 299 -3.16 4.89 7.75
CA GLY A 299 -3.27 5.84 8.81
C GLY A 299 -2.05 6.76 8.99
N GLY A 300 -1.04 6.68 8.14
CA GLY A 300 0.17 7.50 8.22
C GLY A 300 0.26 8.62 7.19
N CYS A 301 -0.40 8.47 6.05
CA CYS A 301 -0.42 9.49 4.99
C CYS A 301 -1.68 9.34 4.14
N HIS A 302 -1.99 10.42 3.42
CA HIS A 302 -3.06 10.41 2.43
C HIS A 302 -2.73 9.42 1.32
N ILE A 303 -3.69 8.58 0.92
CA ILE A 303 -3.47 7.54 -0.10
C ILE A 303 -3.07 8.10 -1.47
N THR A 304 -3.40 9.35 -1.74
CA THR A 304 -3.06 10.03 -3.00
C THR A 304 -1.72 10.76 -2.93
N CYS A 305 -1.08 10.82 -1.75
CA CYS A 305 0.21 11.47 -1.67
C CYS A 305 1.22 10.66 -2.50
N PRO A 306 2.08 11.30 -3.28
CA PRO A 306 3.19 10.58 -3.84
C PRO A 306 4.09 10.08 -2.70
N CYS A 307 4.32 8.76 -2.73
CA CYS A 307 5.29 8.08 -1.90
C CYS A 307 6.18 7.30 -2.87
N VAL A 308 7.47 7.47 -2.76
CA VAL A 308 8.44 6.76 -3.60
C VAL A 308 9.39 5.99 -2.72
N LEU A 309 9.47 4.69 -2.97
CA LEU A 309 10.38 3.80 -2.26
C LEU A 309 11.51 3.38 -3.20
N VAL A 310 12.75 3.55 -2.75
CA VAL A 310 13.94 3.02 -3.40
C VAL A 310 14.42 1.82 -2.60
N GLY A 311 14.37 0.63 -3.18
CA GLY A 311 14.82 -0.61 -2.55
C GLY A 311 16.25 -0.96 -2.97
N VAL A 312 17.14 -1.14 -1.99
CA VAL A 312 18.52 -1.63 -2.17
C VAL A 312 18.54 -3.12 -1.89
N GLN A 313 18.86 -3.93 -2.88
CA GLN A 313 18.88 -5.38 -2.73
C GLN A 313 20.22 -5.84 -2.19
N LEU A 314 20.23 -6.40 -0.96
CA LEU A 314 21.44 -6.96 -0.36
C LEU A 314 21.64 -8.43 -0.75
N ASP A 315 20.55 -9.15 -0.97
CA ASP A 315 20.53 -10.54 -1.42
C ASP A 315 19.67 -10.68 -2.68
N ALA A 316 19.81 -11.80 -3.40
CA ALA A 316 18.99 -12.09 -4.56
C ALA A 316 17.51 -12.30 -4.17
N ALA A 317 16.61 -11.71 -4.95
CA ALA A 317 15.16 -11.91 -4.80
C ALA A 317 14.59 -12.68 -5.99
N ASN A 318 14.03 -13.85 -5.71
CA ASN A 318 13.41 -14.75 -6.68
C ASN A 318 12.27 -15.55 -6.02
N ALA A 319 11.66 -16.48 -6.74
CA ALA A 319 10.53 -17.26 -6.25
C ALA A 319 10.85 -18.01 -4.94
N GLY A 320 12.09 -18.48 -4.74
CA GLY A 320 12.51 -19.18 -3.53
C GLY A 320 12.75 -18.28 -2.33
N SER A 321 13.23 -17.06 -2.56
CA SER A 321 13.60 -16.09 -1.52
C SER A 321 12.58 -14.97 -1.31
N SER A 322 11.37 -15.07 -1.91
CA SER A 322 10.29 -14.09 -1.71
C SER A 322 10.52 -12.74 -2.39
N GLN A 323 10.54 -12.69 -3.72
CA GLN A 323 10.60 -11.43 -4.45
C GLN A 323 9.34 -10.57 -4.22
N LEU A 324 9.49 -9.25 -4.40
CA LEU A 324 8.37 -8.33 -4.41
C LEU A 324 7.48 -8.59 -5.63
N HIS A 325 6.17 -8.62 -5.44
CA HIS A 325 5.17 -8.71 -6.51
C HIS A 325 4.47 -7.36 -6.65
N MET A 326 4.45 -6.81 -7.85
CA MET A 326 3.79 -5.54 -8.15
C MET A 326 2.58 -5.79 -9.06
N MET A 327 1.47 -5.13 -8.79
CA MET A 327 0.34 -5.07 -9.71
C MET A 327 0.52 -3.88 -10.65
N ALA A 328 0.93 -4.16 -11.88
CA ALA A 328 1.27 -3.10 -12.86
C ALA A 328 0.11 -2.13 -13.08
N GLY A 329 0.38 -0.83 -13.04
CA GLY A 329 -0.57 0.24 -13.32
C GLY A 329 -1.66 0.44 -12.26
N SER A 330 -1.51 -0.13 -11.06
CA SER A 330 -2.49 0.01 -9.97
C SER A 330 -2.35 1.31 -9.19
N TRP A 331 -1.20 1.98 -9.25
CA TRP A 331 -0.99 3.23 -8.54
C TRP A 331 -1.96 4.33 -9.02
N GLY A 332 -2.45 5.15 -8.08
CA GLY A 332 -3.41 6.20 -8.40
C GLY A 332 -4.82 5.71 -8.73
N LYS A 333 -5.13 4.43 -8.56
CA LYS A 333 -6.44 3.84 -8.84
C LYS A 333 -7.07 3.19 -7.61
N SER A 334 -8.39 3.04 -7.62
CA SER A 334 -9.12 2.23 -6.65
C SER A 334 -9.10 0.76 -7.07
N PHE A 335 -8.81 -0.15 -6.17
CA PHE A 335 -8.69 -1.58 -6.46
C PHE A 335 -9.10 -2.43 -5.25
N HIS A 336 -9.36 -3.72 -5.50
CA HIS A 336 -9.55 -4.71 -4.47
C HIS A 336 -8.20 -5.16 -3.91
N PRO A 337 -7.88 -4.93 -2.62
CA PRO A 337 -6.60 -5.31 -2.05
C PRO A 337 -6.42 -6.82 -1.90
N PHE A 338 -7.53 -7.59 -1.88
CA PHE A 338 -7.50 -9.04 -1.72
C PHE A 338 -8.20 -9.75 -2.90
N PRO A 339 -7.64 -9.66 -4.13
CA PRO A 339 -8.25 -10.34 -5.27
C PRO A 339 -8.24 -11.85 -5.04
N ASP A 340 -9.34 -12.51 -5.38
CA ASP A 340 -9.42 -13.97 -5.34
C ASP A 340 -8.48 -14.65 -6.37
N ALA A 341 -8.36 -15.96 -6.32
CA ALA A 341 -7.45 -16.70 -7.20
C ALA A 341 -7.81 -16.54 -8.68
N ALA A 342 -9.11 -16.50 -9.02
CA ALA A 342 -9.56 -16.36 -10.41
C ALA A 342 -9.26 -14.95 -10.95
N MET A 343 -9.42 -13.93 -10.12
CA MET A 343 -9.05 -12.56 -10.46
C MET A 343 -7.53 -12.43 -10.55
N ARG A 344 -6.77 -12.95 -9.59
CA ARG A 344 -5.29 -12.91 -9.60
C ARG A 344 -4.69 -13.49 -10.87
N ALA A 345 -5.28 -14.55 -11.41
CA ALA A 345 -4.83 -15.16 -12.67
C ALA A 345 -4.97 -14.24 -13.89
N LYS A 346 -5.77 -13.18 -13.81
CA LYS A 346 -6.03 -12.22 -14.89
C LYS A 346 -5.27 -10.89 -14.70
N LEU A 347 -4.79 -10.63 -13.50
CA LEU A 347 -4.11 -9.37 -13.17
C LEU A 347 -2.65 -9.40 -13.62
N PRO A 348 -2.09 -8.28 -14.10
CA PRO A 348 -0.68 -8.16 -14.44
C PRO A 348 0.18 -8.06 -13.17
N ILE A 349 0.28 -9.17 -12.44
CA ILE A 349 1.12 -9.30 -11.25
C ILE A 349 2.52 -9.68 -11.67
N ILE A 350 3.46 -8.78 -11.45
CA ILE A 350 4.84 -8.90 -11.93
C ILE A 350 5.78 -9.16 -10.75
N PRO A 351 6.45 -10.33 -10.72
CA PRO A 351 7.49 -10.61 -9.74
C PRO A 351 8.77 -9.83 -10.08
N LEU A 352 9.28 -9.05 -9.15
CA LEU A 352 10.53 -8.30 -9.32
C LEU A 352 11.73 -9.17 -8.96
N VAL A 353 12.27 -9.86 -9.93
CA VAL A 353 13.50 -10.67 -9.76
C VAL A 353 14.71 -9.74 -9.75
N THR A 354 15.55 -9.84 -8.72
CA THR A 354 16.72 -8.96 -8.53
C THR A 354 17.92 -9.74 -8.00
N GLU A 355 19.11 -9.16 -8.22
CA GLU A 355 20.40 -9.63 -7.71
C GLU A 355 20.97 -8.64 -6.67
N PRO A 356 21.96 -9.03 -5.86
CA PRO A 356 22.63 -8.10 -4.96
C PRO A 356 23.19 -6.88 -5.71
N GLY A 357 22.91 -5.68 -5.20
CA GLY A 357 23.29 -4.42 -5.85
C GLY A 357 22.27 -3.88 -6.85
N ASP A 358 21.23 -4.63 -7.21
CA ASP A 358 20.12 -4.10 -7.97
C ASP A 358 19.30 -3.12 -7.11
N ALA A 359 18.60 -2.19 -7.78
CA ALA A 359 17.60 -1.34 -7.17
C ALA A 359 16.19 -1.74 -7.64
N THR A 360 15.23 -1.60 -6.74
CA THR A 360 13.81 -1.47 -7.10
C THR A 360 13.35 -0.07 -6.80
N VAL A 361 12.49 0.50 -7.64
CA VAL A 361 11.77 1.73 -7.34
C VAL A 361 10.29 1.43 -7.47
N HIS A 362 9.49 1.85 -6.51
CA HIS A 362 8.04 1.74 -6.66
C HIS A 362 7.30 2.91 -6.04
N ILE A 363 6.12 3.18 -6.57
CA ILE A 363 5.20 4.19 -6.06
C ILE A 363 4.34 3.52 -4.98
N GLY A 364 4.44 3.98 -3.73
CA GLY A 364 3.87 3.32 -2.56
C GLY A 364 2.36 3.19 -2.53
N CYS A 365 1.63 3.98 -3.34
CA CYS A 365 0.18 3.78 -3.54
C CYS A 365 -0.15 2.73 -4.62
N GLY A 366 0.85 2.10 -5.25
CA GLY A 366 0.68 0.92 -6.09
C GLY A 366 0.46 -0.35 -5.26
N LEU A 367 -0.42 -1.23 -5.73
CA LEU A 367 -0.70 -2.49 -5.04
C LEU A 367 0.48 -3.45 -5.21
N HIS A 368 0.98 -3.95 -4.08
CA HIS A 368 2.13 -4.87 -4.07
C HIS A 368 2.04 -5.89 -2.93
N ALA A 369 2.80 -6.96 -3.05
CA ALA A 369 2.85 -8.04 -2.07
C ALA A 369 4.27 -8.55 -1.86
N GLY A 370 4.54 -9.04 -0.64
CA GLY A 370 5.78 -9.72 -0.30
C GLY A 370 5.49 -11.13 0.22
N PRO A 371 5.26 -12.13 -0.66
CA PRO A 371 4.91 -13.47 -0.21
C PRO A 371 6.00 -14.05 0.71
N GLY A 372 5.68 -15.09 1.47
CA GLY A 372 6.67 -15.83 2.26
C GLY A 372 7.70 -16.53 1.36
N PRO A 373 8.95 -16.72 1.83
CA PRO A 373 9.95 -17.49 1.12
C PRO A 373 9.52 -18.97 1.04
N THR A 374 9.78 -19.63 -0.09
CA THR A 374 9.50 -21.05 -0.30
C THR A 374 10.76 -21.91 -0.32
N GLY A 375 11.93 -21.30 -0.30
CA GLY A 375 13.24 -21.97 -0.31
C GLY A 375 14.15 -21.46 0.80
N ALA A 376 15.29 -22.13 0.98
CA ALA A 376 16.27 -21.84 2.04
C ALA A 376 17.05 -20.52 1.84
N ALA A 377 16.95 -19.88 0.66
CA ALA A 377 17.63 -18.63 0.40
C ALA A 377 16.95 -17.48 1.17
N ARG A 378 17.77 -16.69 1.87
CA ARG A 378 17.30 -15.46 2.51
C ARG A 378 17.20 -14.32 1.52
N ARG A 379 16.39 -13.32 1.85
CA ARG A 379 16.35 -12.02 1.17
C ARG A 379 16.36 -10.90 2.20
N ARG A 380 17.27 -9.94 2.03
CA ARG A 380 17.33 -8.69 2.77
C ARG A 380 17.26 -7.54 1.77
N THR A 381 16.28 -6.67 1.97
CA THR A 381 16.10 -5.45 1.17
C THR A 381 15.99 -4.26 2.09
N ILE A 382 16.75 -3.20 1.83
CA ILE A 382 16.62 -1.92 2.50
C ILE A 382 15.71 -1.04 1.63
N TYR A 383 14.66 -0.47 2.23
CA TYR A 383 13.78 0.49 1.57
C TYR A 383 13.99 1.89 2.13
N ILE A 384 14.32 2.83 1.25
CA ILE A 384 14.43 4.25 1.55
C ILE A 384 13.13 4.90 1.09
N GLN A 385 12.36 5.41 2.06
CA GLN A 385 11.04 5.98 1.83
C GLN A 385 11.13 7.49 1.69
N HIS A 386 10.35 8.02 0.73
CA HIS A 386 10.21 9.46 0.49
C HIS A 386 8.72 9.77 0.34
N TYR A 387 8.23 10.78 1.06
CA TYR A 387 6.83 11.21 1.03
C TYR A 387 6.70 12.70 0.70
N SER A 388 5.53 13.11 0.22
CA SER A 388 5.20 14.53 -0.01
C SER A 388 4.90 15.28 1.28
#